data_6a414f14266e4953f19bebb02acf90e8
#
_entry.id   6a414f14266e4953f19bebb02acf90e8
#
_cell.length_a   1.000
_cell.length_b   1.000
_cell.length_c   1.000
_cell.angle_alpha   90.00
_cell.angle_beta   90.00
_cell.angle_gamma   90.00
#
_symmetry.space_group_name_H-M   'P 1'
#
loop_
_entity.id
_entity.type
_entity.pdbx_description
1 polymer ?
#
loop_
_entity_poly.entity_id
_entity_poly.type
_entity_poly.pdbx_seq_one_letter_code
_entity_poly.pdbx_strand_id
1 'polypeptide(L)' 'MTRFADNLRVLMAREKVSQFKLASDLGLSQAQVSNYLCRKAYPRPHTLDKIATYFNVNTDELECERM' A
#
# COMPACT_ATOMS: atom_id res chain seq x y z
N MET A 1 5.31 10.57 -11.69
CA MET A 1 4.43 10.43 -10.55
C MET A 1 3.98 8.99 -10.39
N THR A 2 4.16 8.42 -9.23
CA THR A 2 3.79 7.02 -9.03
C THR A 2 2.31 6.87 -8.74
N ARG A 3 1.80 5.69 -9.00
CA ARG A 3 0.40 5.37 -8.71
C ARG A 3 0.28 4.46 -7.49
N PHE A 4 1.16 4.66 -6.54
CA PHE A 4 1.18 3.80 -5.37
C PHE A 4 -0.20 3.73 -4.68
N ALA A 5 -0.83 4.86 -4.45
CA ALA A 5 -2.12 4.89 -3.77
C ALA A 5 -3.17 4.11 -4.56
N ASP A 6 -3.21 4.31 -5.86
CA ASP A 6 -4.18 3.61 -6.71
C ASP A 6 -3.89 2.12 -6.73
N ASN A 7 -2.63 1.75 -6.85
CA ASN A 7 -2.24 0.34 -6.87
C ASN A 7 -2.57 -0.32 -5.53
N LEU A 8 -2.33 0.38 -4.43
CA LEU A 8 -2.65 -0.14 -3.12
C LEU A 8 -4.15 -0.38 -2.96
N ARG A 9 -4.96 0.56 -3.43
CA ARG A 9 -6.42 0.40 -3.37
C ARG A 9 -6.87 -0.84 -4.15
N VAL A 10 -6.29 -1.05 -5.33
CA VAL A 10 -6.63 -2.21 -6.16
C VAL A 10 -6.27 -3.50 -5.43
N LEU A 11 -5.09 -3.56 -4.84
CA LEU A 11 -4.66 -4.76 -4.12
C LEU A 11 -5.53 -5.01 -2.90
N MET A 12 -5.87 -3.96 -2.16
CA MET A 12 -6.73 -4.10 -1.00
C MET A 12 -8.11 -4.63 -1.39
N ALA A 13 -8.66 -4.11 -2.46
CA ALA A 13 -9.96 -4.57 -2.94
C ALA A 13 -9.90 -6.02 -3.42
N ARG A 14 -8.83 -6.37 -4.13
CA ARG A 14 -8.66 -7.72 -4.65
C ARG A 14 -8.55 -8.74 -3.53
N GLU A 15 -7.82 -8.39 -2.46
CA GLU A 15 -7.61 -9.28 -1.33
C GLU A 15 -8.66 -9.09 -0.23
N LYS A 16 -9.56 -8.14 -0.42
CA LYS A 16 -10.62 -7.82 0.55
C LYS A 16 -10.05 -7.46 1.92
N VAL A 17 -9.03 -6.61 1.90
CA VAL A 17 -8.33 -6.15 3.10
C VAL A 17 -8.73 -4.71 3.38
N SER A 18 -9.16 -4.44 4.62
CA SER A 18 -9.51 -3.09 5.04
C SER A 18 -8.26 -2.34 5.51
N GLN A 19 -8.40 -1.02 5.69
CA GLN A 19 -7.33 -0.20 6.24
C GLN A 19 -6.93 -0.68 7.64
N PHE A 20 -7.91 -1.03 8.45
CA PHE A 20 -7.65 -1.54 9.80
C PHE A 20 -6.83 -2.80 9.75
N LYS A 21 -7.26 -3.73 8.92
CA LYS A 21 -6.58 -5.01 8.80
C LYS A 21 -5.16 -4.84 8.30
N LEU A 22 -4.99 -4.03 7.26
CA LEU A 22 -3.68 -3.80 6.69
C LEU A 22 -2.74 -3.15 7.71
N ALA A 23 -3.22 -2.12 8.39
CA ALA A 23 -2.42 -1.43 9.40
C ALA A 23 -2.01 -2.38 10.50
N SER A 24 -2.96 -3.17 11.00
CA SER A 24 -2.70 -4.12 12.07
C SER A 24 -1.66 -5.16 11.65
N ASP A 25 -1.82 -5.71 10.47
CA ASP A 25 -0.93 -6.78 9.99
C ASP A 25 0.48 -6.26 9.71
N LEU A 26 0.60 -5.01 9.33
CA LEU A 26 1.91 -4.43 9.01
C LEU A 26 2.54 -3.68 10.19
N GLY A 27 1.84 -3.58 11.29
CA GLY A 27 2.36 -2.84 12.44
C GLY A 27 2.38 -1.34 12.23
N LEU A 28 1.47 -0.84 11.38
CA LEU A 28 1.35 0.59 11.10
C LEU A 28 0.12 1.15 11.78
N SER A 29 0.04 2.47 11.87
CA SER A 29 -1.18 3.09 12.38
C SER A 29 -2.18 3.20 11.24
N GLN A 30 -3.47 3.26 11.59
CA GLN A 30 -4.50 3.46 10.60
C GLN A 30 -4.30 4.78 9.88
N ALA A 31 -3.85 5.80 10.61
CA ALA A 31 -3.61 7.11 10.02
C ALA A 31 -2.53 7.04 8.93
N GLN A 32 -1.49 6.22 9.15
CA GLN A 32 -0.45 6.06 8.14
C GLN A 32 -1.00 5.44 6.86
N VAL A 33 -1.80 4.39 6.99
CA VAL A 33 -2.39 3.75 5.82
C VAL A 33 -3.33 4.71 5.11
N SER A 34 -4.13 5.44 5.87
CA SER A 34 -5.04 6.42 5.31
C SER A 34 -4.27 7.50 4.52
N ASN A 35 -3.16 7.96 5.09
CA ASN A 35 -2.34 8.98 4.41
C ASN A 35 -1.76 8.44 3.10
N TYR A 36 -1.36 7.18 3.07
CA TYR A 36 -0.87 6.58 1.83
C TYR A 36 -1.98 6.56 0.78
N LEU A 37 -3.18 6.17 1.17
CA LEU A 37 -4.30 6.08 0.25
C LEU A 37 -4.77 7.46 -0.24
N CYS A 38 -4.59 8.48 0.59
CA CYS A 38 -4.97 9.84 0.24
C CYS A 38 -3.84 10.62 -0.42
N ARG A 39 -2.72 9.96 -0.69
CA ARG A 39 -1.55 10.57 -1.34
C ARG A 39 -0.92 11.69 -0.52
N LYS A 40 -1.13 11.67 0.80
CA LYS A 40 -0.52 12.64 1.69
C LYS A 40 0.87 12.20 2.15
N ALA A 41 1.18 10.92 2.01
CA ALA A 41 2.45 10.37 2.41
C ALA A 41 2.81 9.24 1.47
N TYR A 42 4.11 8.95 1.41
CA TYR A 42 4.63 7.85 0.61
C TYR A 42 5.46 6.96 1.53
N PRO A 43 5.33 5.64 1.43
CA PRO A 43 6.05 4.76 2.35
C PRO A 43 7.56 4.76 2.08
N ARG A 44 8.32 4.54 3.15
CA ARG A 44 9.76 4.37 3.02
C ARG A 44 10.04 3.03 2.34
N PRO A 45 11.24 2.86 1.78
CA PRO A 45 11.55 1.62 1.04
C PRO A 45 11.26 0.33 1.81
N HIS A 46 11.62 0.27 3.10
CA HIS A 46 11.37 -0.96 3.85
C HIS A 46 9.87 -1.19 4.11
N THR A 47 9.11 -0.10 4.27
CA THR A 47 7.66 -0.22 4.42
C THR A 47 7.03 -0.66 3.11
N LEU A 48 7.54 -0.14 2.00
CA LEU A 48 7.07 -0.54 0.69
C LEU A 48 7.30 -2.05 0.46
N ASP A 49 8.47 -2.54 0.88
CA ASP A 49 8.75 -3.97 0.81
C ASP A 49 7.79 -4.79 1.64
N LYS A 50 7.45 -4.32 2.83
CA LYS A 50 6.49 -5.01 3.69
C LYS A 50 5.13 -5.11 3.02
N ILE A 51 4.70 -4.02 2.42
CA ILE A 51 3.40 -4.00 1.72
C ILE A 51 3.42 -4.96 0.54
N ALA A 52 4.49 -4.92 -0.24
CA ALA A 52 4.62 -5.78 -1.39
C ALA A 52 4.61 -7.26 -0.98
N THR A 53 5.36 -7.58 0.06
CA THR A 53 5.39 -8.95 0.58
C THR A 53 4.02 -9.38 1.08
N TYR A 54 3.33 -8.48 1.76
CA TYR A 54 2.01 -8.77 2.29
C TYR A 54 1.05 -9.18 1.18
N PHE A 55 1.11 -8.48 0.05
CA PHE A 55 0.23 -8.76 -1.09
C PHE A 55 0.85 -9.73 -2.10
N ASN A 56 2.06 -10.21 -1.81
CA ASN A 56 2.76 -11.17 -2.66
C ASN A 56 2.98 -10.60 -4.07
N VAL A 57 3.43 -9.37 -4.13
CA VAL A 57 3.75 -8.69 -5.39
C VAL A 57 5.13 -8.06 -5.26
N ASN A 58 5.67 -7.60 -6.38
CA ASN A 58 6.93 -6.86 -6.39
C ASN A 58 6.69 -5.41 -6.04
N THR A 59 7.70 -4.74 -5.48
CA THR A 59 7.59 -3.31 -5.21
C THR A 59 7.34 -2.53 -6.50
N ASP A 60 7.88 -3.01 -7.63
CA ASP A 60 7.66 -2.38 -8.93
C ASP A 60 6.16 -2.31 -9.26
N GLU A 61 5.41 -3.33 -8.88
CA GLU A 61 3.97 -3.35 -9.16
C GLU A 61 3.24 -2.30 -8.36
N LEU A 62 3.74 -2.00 -7.15
CA LEU A 62 3.13 -0.96 -6.33
C LEU A 62 3.44 0.43 -6.85
N GLU A 63 4.60 0.60 -7.47
CA GLU A 63 5.04 1.90 -7.95
C GLU A 63 4.78 2.12 -9.43
N CYS A 64 4.15 1.17 -10.08
CA CYS A 64 3.92 1.24 -11.52
C CYS A 64 3.03 2.43 -11.88
N GLU A 65 3.44 3.15 -12.91
CA GLU A 65 2.67 4.30 -13.41
C GLU A 65 1.93 3.93 -14.70
N ARG A 66 1.50 2.72 -14.75
CA ARG A 66 0.80 2.23 -15.93
C ARG A 66 -0.43 3.06 -16.26
N MET A 67 -0.61 3.30 -17.51
CA MET A 67 -1.76 4.03 -18.01
C MET A 67 -2.90 3.11 -18.35
#